data_15e245004566db66ccb53d46a9a09860
#
_entry.id   15e245004566db66ccb53d46a9a09860
#
_cell.length_a   1.000
_cell.length_b   1.000
_cell.length_c   1.000
_cell.angle_alpha   90.00
_cell.angle_beta   90.00
_cell.angle_gamma   90.00
#
_symmetry.space_group_name_H-M   'P 1'
#
loop_
_entity.id
_entity.type
_entity.pdbx_description
1 polymer ?
#
loop_
_entity_poly.entity_id
_entity_poly.type
_entity_poly.pdbx_seq_one_letter_code
_entity_poly.pdbx_strand_id
1 'polypeptide(L)'
;LPAPAVRRRAGALVLGGGIAGLSALRALVRAGHGDVQLLELEDEAGGNSRGHVLRGRPCPLGAHYLPLPGPQARGVSEWLHAIGLLRHELGRTVPDERHLCHSPQERLFMAGAWQDGLLPSAEGRPATLAQYRAFGQRVGHLQRTLGFAVPSHRVTWTAGHAALDAETFAAWLAREGLGDERLLAHLDYACRDDYGAGLATVSAWAGIHYFASRHGFHA
;
A
#
# COMPACT_ATOMS: atom_id res chain seq x y z
N LEU A 1 22.66 18.51 27.45
CA LEU A 1 21.60 19.33 26.90
C LEU A 1 21.36 20.55 27.80
N PRO A 2 21.14 21.75 27.26
CA PRO A 2 20.81 22.92 28.06
C PRO A 2 19.49 22.69 28.83
N ALA A 3 19.31 23.39 29.95
CA ALA A 3 18.05 23.35 30.69
C ALA A 3 16.89 23.88 29.80
N PRO A 4 15.68 23.27 29.88
CA PRO A 4 14.56 23.74 29.07
C PRO A 4 14.15 25.15 29.48
N ALA A 5 13.97 26.03 28.51
CA ALA A 5 13.53 27.41 28.74
C ALA A 5 12.06 27.49 29.13
N VAL A 6 11.25 26.53 28.73
CA VAL A 6 9.81 26.48 29.00
C VAL A 6 9.40 25.06 29.35
N ARG A 7 8.55 24.91 30.37
CA ARG A 7 7.88 23.67 30.74
C ARG A 7 6.38 23.83 30.54
N ARG A 8 5.77 22.88 29.84
CA ARG A 8 4.32 22.80 29.64
C ARG A 8 3.80 21.45 30.08
N ARG A 9 2.53 21.39 30.45
CA ARG A 9 1.82 20.13 30.72
C ARG A 9 0.74 19.97 29.67
N ALA A 10 0.48 18.75 29.28
CA ALA A 10 -0.61 18.36 28.39
C ALA A 10 -1.22 17.05 28.88
N GLY A 11 -2.49 16.85 28.66
CA GLY A 11 -3.17 15.58 28.94
C GLY A 11 -2.65 14.45 28.04
N ALA A 12 -2.35 14.77 26.78
CA ALA A 12 -1.65 13.89 25.86
C ALA A 12 -0.70 14.69 24.96
N LEU A 13 0.45 14.10 24.65
CA LEU A 13 1.45 14.70 23.77
C LEU A 13 1.71 13.75 22.59
N VAL A 14 1.55 14.26 21.38
CA VAL A 14 1.88 13.56 20.12
C VAL A 14 3.17 14.16 19.57
N LEU A 15 4.16 13.32 19.33
CA LEU A 15 5.44 13.73 18.74
C LEU A 15 5.50 13.30 17.27
N GLY A 16 5.69 14.27 16.39
CA GLY A 16 5.73 14.11 14.93
C GLY A 16 4.37 14.36 14.28
N GLY A 17 4.35 15.27 13.31
CA GLY A 17 3.18 15.68 12.53
C GLY A 17 3.03 14.94 11.19
N GLY A 18 3.62 13.75 11.02
CA GLY A 18 3.36 12.87 9.89
C GLY A 18 1.99 12.19 10.00
N ILE A 19 1.65 11.32 9.04
CA ILE A 19 0.32 10.66 8.98
C ILE A 19 -0.04 9.91 10.27
N ALA A 20 0.93 9.27 10.92
CA ALA A 20 0.71 8.56 12.18
C ALA A 20 0.33 9.51 13.32
N GLY A 21 1.10 10.59 13.52
CA GLY A 21 0.83 11.58 14.57
C GLY A 21 -0.46 12.34 14.33
N LEU A 22 -0.73 12.77 13.10
CA LEU A 22 -1.99 13.44 12.74
C LEU A 22 -3.20 12.51 12.94
N SER A 23 -3.06 11.21 12.64
CA SER A 23 -4.10 10.23 12.89
C SER A 23 -4.35 10.00 14.38
N ALA A 24 -3.28 9.94 15.18
CA ALA A 24 -3.37 9.82 16.63
C ALA A 24 -4.04 11.07 17.25
N LEU A 25 -3.61 12.27 16.84
CA LEU A 25 -4.23 13.52 17.28
C LEU A 25 -5.74 13.54 16.96
N ARG A 26 -6.10 13.21 15.72
CA ARG A 26 -7.50 13.15 15.29
C ARG A 26 -8.30 12.14 16.12
N ALA A 27 -7.74 10.98 16.41
CA ALA A 27 -8.40 9.95 17.21
C ALA A 27 -8.63 10.43 18.65
N LEU A 28 -7.63 11.05 19.28
CA LEU A 28 -7.72 11.60 20.63
C LEU A 28 -8.78 12.71 20.72
N VAL A 29 -8.77 13.65 19.78
CA VAL A 29 -9.75 14.75 19.73
C VAL A 29 -11.17 14.19 19.54
N ARG A 30 -11.37 13.22 18.65
CA ARG A 30 -12.67 12.56 18.45
C ARG A 30 -13.14 11.76 19.69
N ALA A 31 -12.21 11.27 20.50
CA ALA A 31 -12.51 10.61 21.76
C ALA A 31 -12.83 11.59 22.91
N GLY A 32 -12.81 12.90 22.64
CA GLY A 32 -13.16 13.93 23.62
C GLY A 32 -11.98 14.45 24.46
N HIS A 33 -10.74 14.09 24.11
CA HIS A 33 -9.56 14.65 24.78
C HIS A 33 -9.33 16.09 24.32
N GLY A 34 -9.61 17.09 25.19
CA GLY A 34 -9.47 18.52 24.86
C GLY A 34 -8.05 19.07 25.09
N ASP A 35 -7.23 18.41 25.92
CA ASP A 35 -5.87 18.84 26.25
C ASP A 35 -4.84 17.94 25.53
N VAL A 36 -4.78 18.06 24.21
CA VAL A 36 -3.83 17.33 23.36
C VAL A 36 -2.93 18.31 22.63
N GLN A 37 -1.62 18.06 22.66
CA GLN A 37 -0.63 18.85 21.94
C GLN A 37 0.09 17.95 20.93
N LEU A 38 0.34 18.50 19.73
CA LEU A 38 1.19 17.89 18.73
C LEU A 38 2.43 18.76 18.53
N LEU A 39 3.60 18.14 18.56
CA LEU A 39 4.88 18.79 18.27
C LEU A 39 5.45 18.19 17.00
N GLU A 40 5.80 19.05 16.05
CA GLU A 40 6.49 18.72 14.81
C GLU A 40 7.87 19.37 14.81
N LEU A 41 8.88 18.68 14.30
CA LEU A 41 10.26 19.18 14.22
C LEU A 41 10.44 20.12 13.04
N GLU A 42 9.75 19.84 11.94
CA GLU A 42 9.77 20.64 10.71
C GLU A 42 8.82 21.83 10.81
N ASP A 43 8.96 22.78 9.89
CA ASP A 43 8.11 23.98 9.83
C ASP A 43 6.65 23.67 9.50
N GLU A 44 6.39 22.53 8.84
CA GLU A 44 5.06 22.11 8.42
C GLU A 44 4.79 20.63 8.78
N ALA A 45 3.57 20.35 9.18
CA ALA A 45 3.11 18.97 9.37
C ALA A 45 2.86 18.28 8.02
N GLY A 46 2.87 16.93 8.01
CA GLY A 46 2.59 16.09 6.84
C GLY A 46 3.62 14.98 6.61
N GLY A 47 4.84 15.12 7.09
CA GLY A 47 5.91 14.14 6.92
C GLY A 47 6.11 13.79 5.43
N ASN A 48 6.15 12.51 5.07
CA ASN A 48 6.28 12.06 3.69
C ASN A 48 5.06 12.39 2.79
N SER A 49 3.95 12.80 3.39
CA SER A 49 2.73 13.18 2.66
C SER A 49 2.64 14.69 2.44
N ARG A 50 3.69 15.45 2.74
CA ARG A 50 3.72 16.89 2.46
C ARG A 50 3.61 17.19 0.97
N GLY A 51 2.85 18.25 0.67
CA GLY A 51 2.82 18.82 -0.65
C GLY A 51 3.95 19.83 -0.86
N HIS A 52 4.16 20.18 -2.11
CA HIS A 52 5.08 21.23 -2.56
C HIS A 52 4.45 22.02 -3.71
N VAL A 53 5.00 23.16 -4.01
CA VAL A 53 4.60 23.95 -5.18
C VAL A 53 5.77 24.03 -6.15
N LEU A 54 5.64 23.35 -7.30
CA LEU A 54 6.62 23.41 -8.38
C LEU A 54 6.06 24.24 -9.55
N ARG A 55 6.71 25.35 -9.85
CA ARG A 55 6.31 26.29 -10.92
C ARG A 55 4.81 26.68 -10.84
N GLY A 56 4.34 26.99 -9.62
CA GLY A 56 2.96 27.41 -9.37
C GLY A 56 1.93 26.26 -9.34
N ARG A 57 2.35 25.02 -9.43
CA ARG A 57 1.46 23.83 -9.37
C ARG A 57 1.72 23.03 -8.09
N PRO A 58 0.68 22.71 -7.32
CA PRO A 58 0.84 21.82 -6.17
C PRO A 58 1.22 20.42 -6.66
N CYS A 59 2.18 19.81 -5.99
CA CYS A 59 2.64 18.44 -6.25
C CYS A 59 3.04 17.75 -4.94
N PRO A 60 2.97 16.42 -4.86
CA PRO A 60 3.47 15.68 -3.72
C PRO A 60 5.01 15.68 -3.69
N LEU A 61 5.60 15.64 -2.48
CA LEU A 61 7.04 15.45 -2.30
C LEU A 61 7.42 13.97 -2.22
N GLY A 62 6.55 13.13 -1.67
CA GLY A 62 6.78 11.71 -1.48
C GLY A 62 5.56 10.89 -1.84
N ALA A 63 4.76 10.50 -0.85
CA ALA A 63 3.53 9.73 -1.08
C ALA A 63 2.59 10.49 -2.02
N HIS A 64 2.23 9.90 -3.14
CA HIS A 64 1.55 10.60 -4.24
C HIS A 64 0.25 9.94 -4.70
N TYR A 65 -0.09 8.75 -4.21
CA TYR A 65 -1.37 8.12 -4.46
C TYR A 65 -1.86 7.32 -3.26
N LEU A 66 -3.14 7.07 -3.22
CA LEU A 66 -3.80 6.23 -2.23
C LEU A 66 -4.73 5.27 -2.96
N PRO A 67 -4.55 3.95 -2.83
CA PRO A 67 -5.52 2.99 -3.34
C PRO A 67 -6.87 3.17 -2.66
N LEU A 68 -7.97 2.86 -3.36
CA LEU A 68 -9.29 2.82 -2.73
C LEU A 68 -9.25 1.89 -1.52
N PRO A 69 -9.66 2.37 -0.32
CA PRO A 69 -9.55 1.56 0.88
C PRO A 69 -10.47 0.35 0.82
N GLY A 70 -9.94 -0.82 1.12
CA GLY A 70 -10.73 -2.03 1.27
C GLY A 70 -11.65 -1.97 2.51
N PRO A 71 -12.58 -2.92 2.66
CA PRO A 71 -13.62 -2.90 3.71
C PRO A 71 -13.05 -2.95 5.13
N GLN A 72 -11.81 -3.39 5.29
CA GLN A 72 -11.13 -3.46 6.57
C GLN A 72 -10.47 -2.12 6.98
N ALA A 73 -10.26 -1.21 6.04
CA ALA A 73 -9.63 0.10 6.26
C ALA A 73 -10.64 1.18 6.69
N ARG A 74 -11.51 0.87 7.67
CA ARG A 74 -12.63 1.72 8.09
C ARG A 74 -12.22 3.15 8.45
N GLY A 75 -11.15 3.32 9.24
CA GLY A 75 -10.70 4.64 9.66
C GLY A 75 -10.25 5.53 8.50
N VAL A 76 -9.63 4.92 7.46
CA VAL A 76 -9.25 5.63 6.24
C VAL A 76 -10.50 6.00 5.44
N SER A 77 -11.44 5.07 5.25
CA SER A 77 -12.70 5.33 4.56
C SER A 77 -13.50 6.45 5.23
N GLU A 78 -13.65 6.42 6.56
CA GLU A 78 -14.31 7.48 7.33
C GLU A 78 -13.62 8.85 7.14
N TRP A 79 -12.30 8.86 7.11
CA TRP A 79 -11.55 10.09 6.91
C TRP A 79 -11.75 10.63 5.49
N LEU A 80 -11.67 9.79 4.47
CA LEU A 80 -11.87 10.18 3.08
C LEU A 80 -13.30 10.70 2.83
N HIS A 81 -14.32 10.10 3.48
CA HIS A 81 -15.68 10.65 3.48
C HIS A 81 -15.76 12.01 4.16
N ALA A 82 -15.09 12.17 5.32
CA ALA A 82 -15.11 13.43 6.07
C ALA A 82 -14.49 14.60 5.33
N ILE A 83 -13.51 14.34 4.45
CA ILE A 83 -12.87 15.38 3.62
C ILE A 83 -13.46 15.46 2.19
N GLY A 84 -14.52 14.70 1.90
CA GLY A 84 -15.26 14.77 0.63
C GLY A 84 -14.62 14.03 -0.56
N LEU A 85 -13.58 13.21 -0.32
CA LEU A 85 -12.95 12.41 -1.38
C LEU A 85 -13.72 11.11 -1.70
N LEU A 86 -14.55 10.65 -0.77
CA LEU A 86 -15.51 9.57 -0.99
C LEU A 86 -16.91 10.05 -0.68
N ARG A 87 -17.89 9.58 -1.46
CA ARG A 87 -19.33 9.85 -1.28
C ARG A 87 -20.12 8.56 -1.31
N HIS A 88 -21.32 8.58 -0.73
CA HIS A 88 -22.28 7.50 -0.87
C HIS A 88 -23.32 7.89 -1.93
N GLU A 89 -23.38 7.14 -3.01
CA GLU A 89 -24.35 7.33 -4.08
C GLU A 89 -25.00 5.97 -4.41
N LEU A 90 -26.33 5.92 -4.39
CA LEU A 90 -27.11 4.72 -4.70
C LEU A 90 -26.65 3.46 -3.95
N GLY A 91 -26.30 3.61 -2.65
CA GLY A 91 -25.83 2.51 -1.80
C GLY A 91 -24.41 2.04 -2.05
N ARG A 92 -23.63 2.77 -2.85
CA ARG A 92 -22.23 2.48 -3.16
C ARG A 92 -21.31 3.61 -2.70
N THR A 93 -20.10 3.26 -2.34
CA THR A 93 -19.04 4.26 -2.13
C THR A 93 -18.44 4.63 -3.48
N VAL A 94 -18.47 5.93 -3.79
CA VAL A 94 -17.98 6.49 -5.05
C VAL A 94 -16.89 7.51 -4.74
N PRO A 95 -15.72 7.42 -5.38
CA PRO A 95 -14.68 8.44 -5.26
C PRO A 95 -15.06 9.71 -6.02
N ASP A 96 -14.52 10.84 -5.58
CA ASP A 96 -14.62 12.09 -6.35
C ASP A 96 -13.66 12.01 -7.53
N GLU A 97 -14.21 12.00 -8.75
CA GLU A 97 -13.46 11.81 -10.00
C GLU A 97 -12.35 12.83 -10.21
N ARG A 98 -12.47 14.03 -9.66
CA ARG A 98 -11.45 15.10 -9.76
C ARG A 98 -10.13 14.72 -9.08
N HIS A 99 -10.15 13.75 -8.18
CA HIS A 99 -9.02 13.27 -7.41
C HIS A 99 -8.54 11.89 -7.81
N LEU A 100 -9.14 11.30 -8.85
CA LEU A 100 -8.66 10.02 -9.38
C LEU A 100 -7.42 10.22 -10.24
N CYS A 101 -6.48 9.28 -10.12
CA CYS A 101 -5.37 9.21 -11.05
C CYS A 101 -5.85 8.80 -12.43
N HIS A 102 -5.27 9.38 -13.47
CA HIS A 102 -5.53 8.95 -14.84
C HIS A 102 -5.08 7.50 -15.03
N SER A 103 -5.86 6.71 -15.76
CA SER A 103 -5.49 5.33 -16.12
C SER A 103 -5.33 5.23 -17.64
N PRO A 104 -4.24 4.60 -18.13
CA PRO A 104 -3.13 4.01 -17.39
C PRO A 104 -2.16 5.08 -16.86
N GLN A 105 -1.78 5.00 -15.61
CA GLN A 105 -0.81 5.93 -14.99
C GLN A 105 0.64 5.38 -15.02
N GLU A 106 0.78 4.08 -15.21
CA GLU A 106 2.04 3.37 -15.20
C GLU A 106 2.34 2.80 -16.57
N ARG A 107 3.61 2.85 -16.98
CA ARG A 107 4.09 2.31 -18.23
C ARG A 107 5.44 1.65 -18.04
N LEU A 108 5.66 0.56 -18.75
CA LEU A 108 6.92 -0.16 -18.78
C LEU A 108 7.61 0.05 -20.13
N PHE A 109 8.87 0.46 -20.11
CA PHE A 109 9.71 0.45 -21.31
C PHE A 109 10.52 -0.85 -21.35
N MET A 110 10.23 -1.72 -22.30
CA MET A 110 10.89 -3.02 -22.45
C MET A 110 11.12 -3.35 -23.92
N ALA A 111 12.29 -3.90 -24.23
CA ALA A 111 12.66 -4.31 -25.58
C ALA A 111 12.49 -3.19 -26.65
N GLY A 112 12.78 -1.93 -26.27
CA GLY A 112 12.73 -0.79 -27.18
C GLY A 112 11.33 -0.19 -27.39
N ALA A 113 10.30 -0.67 -26.68
CA ALA A 113 8.93 -0.18 -26.80
C ALA A 113 8.30 0.13 -25.44
N TRP A 114 7.36 1.09 -25.44
CA TRP A 114 6.50 1.36 -24.30
C TRP A 114 5.27 0.46 -24.33
N GLN A 115 4.89 -0.04 -23.15
CA GLN A 115 3.62 -0.74 -22.93
C GLN A 115 2.89 -0.12 -21.72
N ASP A 116 1.58 -0.21 -21.71
CA ASP A 116 0.76 0.22 -20.57
C ASP A 116 0.82 -0.83 -19.45
N GLY A 117 0.85 -0.34 -18.20
CA GLY A 117 1.00 -1.17 -17.02
C GLY A 117 2.44 -1.66 -16.77
N LEU A 118 2.67 -2.26 -15.61
CA LEU A 118 3.99 -2.74 -15.17
C LEU A 118 4.22 -4.23 -15.40
N LEU A 119 3.17 -5.00 -15.69
CA LEU A 119 3.32 -6.41 -16.01
C LEU A 119 3.83 -6.58 -17.45
N PRO A 120 5.00 -7.20 -17.67
CA PRO A 120 5.53 -7.40 -19.01
C PRO A 120 4.56 -8.15 -19.91
N SER A 121 4.34 -7.67 -21.13
CA SER A 121 3.40 -8.29 -22.07
C SER A 121 3.76 -9.75 -22.36
N ALA A 122 2.76 -10.62 -22.33
CA ALA A 122 2.86 -12.02 -22.73
C ALA A 122 2.41 -12.26 -24.19
N GLU A 123 2.24 -11.19 -25.01
CA GLU A 123 1.88 -11.31 -26.41
C GLU A 123 2.89 -12.16 -27.17
N GLY A 124 2.40 -13.12 -27.95
CA GLY A 124 3.23 -14.08 -28.65
C GLY A 124 4.00 -15.09 -27.77
N ARG A 125 3.72 -15.13 -26.45
CA ARG A 125 4.42 -15.96 -25.46
C ARG A 125 3.45 -16.80 -24.63
N PRO A 126 2.91 -17.88 -25.18
CA PRO A 126 1.91 -18.70 -24.48
C PRO A 126 2.41 -19.32 -23.17
N ALA A 127 3.69 -19.66 -23.10
CA ALA A 127 4.30 -20.18 -21.85
C ALA A 127 4.32 -19.11 -20.74
N THR A 128 4.71 -17.88 -21.02
CA THR A 128 4.65 -16.75 -20.08
C THR A 128 3.22 -16.51 -19.62
N LEU A 129 2.25 -16.49 -20.53
CA LEU A 129 0.84 -16.31 -20.18
C LEU A 129 0.32 -17.43 -19.28
N ALA A 130 0.74 -18.67 -19.53
CA ALA A 130 0.40 -19.82 -18.66
C ALA A 130 0.95 -19.63 -17.24
N GLN A 131 2.19 -19.13 -17.09
CA GLN A 131 2.80 -18.84 -15.80
C GLN A 131 2.07 -17.69 -15.07
N TYR A 132 1.68 -16.64 -15.78
CA TYR A 132 0.88 -15.54 -15.20
C TYR A 132 -0.46 -16.04 -14.66
N ARG A 133 -1.17 -16.86 -15.45
CA ARG A 133 -2.43 -17.47 -15.02
C ARG A 133 -2.24 -18.41 -13.82
N ALA A 134 -1.19 -19.22 -13.84
CA ALA A 134 -0.89 -20.13 -12.73
C ALA A 134 -0.61 -19.35 -11.44
N PHE A 135 0.19 -18.30 -11.49
CA PHE A 135 0.43 -17.43 -10.34
C PHE A 135 -0.87 -16.78 -9.83
N GLY A 136 -1.68 -16.20 -10.72
CA GLY A 136 -2.98 -15.63 -10.36
C GLY A 136 -3.93 -16.64 -9.68
N GLN A 137 -3.95 -17.87 -10.17
CA GLN A 137 -4.75 -18.96 -9.56
C GLN A 137 -4.25 -19.31 -8.14
N ARG A 138 -2.92 -19.37 -7.91
CA ARG A 138 -2.32 -19.60 -6.59
C ARG A 138 -2.67 -18.47 -5.62
N VAL A 139 -2.47 -17.22 -6.03
CA VAL A 139 -2.84 -16.05 -5.23
C VAL A 139 -4.33 -16.07 -4.88
N GLY A 140 -5.20 -16.28 -5.87
CA GLY A 140 -6.65 -16.33 -5.63
C GLY A 140 -7.07 -17.50 -4.73
N HIS A 141 -6.40 -18.65 -4.80
CA HIS A 141 -6.63 -19.77 -3.88
C HIS A 141 -6.26 -19.37 -2.44
N LEU A 142 -5.06 -18.86 -2.23
CA LEU A 142 -4.58 -18.43 -0.91
C LEU A 142 -5.42 -17.28 -0.33
N GLN A 143 -5.86 -16.34 -1.15
CA GLN A 143 -6.77 -15.28 -0.74
C GLN A 143 -8.08 -15.84 -0.15
N ARG A 144 -8.66 -16.85 -0.78
CA ARG A 144 -9.91 -17.48 -0.29
C ARG A 144 -9.71 -18.38 0.92
N THR A 145 -8.57 -19.05 1.04
CA THR A 145 -8.35 -20.08 2.08
C THR A 145 -7.73 -19.54 3.35
N LEU A 146 -6.83 -18.55 3.24
CA LEU A 146 -6.14 -17.97 4.40
C LEU A 146 -6.70 -16.59 4.77
N GLY A 147 -7.12 -15.81 3.78
CA GLY A 147 -7.52 -14.41 3.96
C GLY A 147 -6.30 -13.48 4.05
N PHE A 148 -6.45 -12.31 3.42
CA PHE A 148 -5.46 -11.23 3.45
C PHE A 148 -6.20 -9.90 3.51
N ALA A 149 -5.63 -8.91 4.19
CA ALA A 149 -6.25 -7.58 4.30
C ALA A 149 -5.21 -6.47 4.44
N VAL A 150 -5.61 -5.27 4.07
CA VAL A 150 -4.94 -4.03 4.43
C VAL A 150 -5.90 -3.25 5.36
N PRO A 151 -5.50 -2.98 6.60
CA PRO A 151 -4.21 -3.28 7.25
C PRO A 151 -4.09 -4.75 7.67
N SER A 152 -2.87 -5.29 7.63
CA SER A 152 -2.58 -6.73 7.84
C SER A 152 -3.02 -7.28 9.21
N HIS A 153 -3.00 -6.44 10.26
CA HIS A 153 -3.43 -6.82 11.61
C HIS A 153 -4.93 -7.14 11.74
N ARG A 154 -5.71 -6.92 10.69
CA ARG A 154 -7.14 -7.27 10.65
C ARG A 154 -7.39 -8.72 10.22
N VAL A 155 -6.35 -9.45 9.88
CA VAL A 155 -6.44 -10.88 9.54
C VAL A 155 -6.00 -11.70 10.74
N THR A 156 -6.75 -12.77 11.04
CA THR A 156 -6.34 -13.75 12.04
C THR A 156 -5.15 -14.54 11.50
N TRP A 157 -4.01 -14.43 12.18
CA TRP A 157 -2.80 -15.16 11.83
C TRP A 157 -2.97 -16.66 12.11
N THR A 158 -2.70 -17.50 11.12
CA THR A 158 -2.84 -18.95 11.19
C THR A 158 -1.52 -19.66 10.91
N ALA A 159 -1.46 -20.97 11.14
CA ALA A 159 -0.32 -21.79 10.77
C ALA A 159 0.00 -21.72 9.26
N GLY A 160 -1.02 -21.53 8.40
CA GLY A 160 -0.82 -21.33 6.96
C GLY A 160 -0.08 -20.02 6.63
N HIS A 161 -0.40 -18.95 7.32
CA HIS A 161 0.36 -17.69 7.19
C HIS A 161 1.80 -17.86 7.66
N ALA A 162 1.99 -18.51 8.83
CA ALA A 162 3.32 -18.76 9.37
C ALA A 162 4.18 -19.65 8.44
N ALA A 163 3.58 -20.63 7.78
CA ALA A 163 4.28 -21.47 6.82
C ALA A 163 4.78 -20.67 5.59
N LEU A 164 3.96 -19.76 5.07
CA LEU A 164 4.36 -18.86 3.99
C LEU A 164 5.43 -17.86 4.44
N ASP A 165 5.38 -17.41 5.68
CA ASP A 165 6.35 -16.45 6.22
C ASP A 165 7.71 -17.09 6.55
N ALA A 166 7.74 -18.42 6.73
CA ALA A 166 8.95 -19.17 7.02
C ALA A 166 9.86 -19.43 5.81
N GLU A 167 9.38 -19.19 4.59
CA GLU A 167 10.16 -19.36 3.35
C GLU A 167 10.26 -18.05 2.57
N THR A 168 11.32 -17.91 1.75
CA THR A 168 11.44 -16.75 0.85
C THR A 168 10.46 -16.85 -0.30
N PHE A 169 10.06 -15.72 -0.86
CA PHE A 169 9.16 -15.71 -2.02
C PHE A 169 9.78 -16.43 -3.22
N ALA A 170 11.11 -16.29 -3.42
CA ALA A 170 11.82 -17.03 -4.46
C ALA A 170 11.73 -18.55 -4.26
N ALA A 171 11.89 -19.05 -3.02
CA ALA A 171 11.78 -20.46 -2.72
C ALA A 171 10.37 -21.01 -2.97
N TRP A 172 9.35 -20.25 -2.54
CA TRP A 172 7.96 -20.57 -2.80
C TRP A 172 7.64 -20.63 -4.29
N LEU A 173 8.06 -19.62 -5.07
CA LEU A 173 7.85 -19.59 -6.52
C LEU A 173 8.51 -20.79 -7.22
N ALA A 174 9.73 -21.12 -6.83
CA ALA A 174 10.43 -22.29 -7.37
C ALA A 174 9.69 -23.60 -7.05
N ARG A 175 9.21 -23.78 -5.82
CA ARG A 175 8.45 -24.94 -5.37
C ARG A 175 7.11 -25.07 -6.11
N GLU A 176 6.46 -23.96 -6.45
CA GLU A 176 5.22 -23.94 -7.22
C GLU A 176 5.44 -24.07 -8.75
N GLY A 177 6.70 -24.20 -9.20
CA GLY A 177 7.04 -24.30 -10.63
C GLY A 177 6.86 -22.98 -11.40
N LEU A 178 6.95 -21.87 -10.71
CA LEU A 178 6.77 -20.51 -11.26
C LEU A 178 8.14 -19.87 -11.52
N GLY A 179 8.68 -20.08 -12.71
CA GLY A 179 10.05 -19.70 -13.08
C GLY A 179 10.17 -18.85 -14.33
N ASP A 180 9.06 -18.35 -14.88
CA ASP A 180 9.12 -17.47 -16.06
C ASP A 180 9.84 -16.16 -15.73
N GLU A 181 10.82 -15.79 -16.57
CA GLU A 181 11.69 -14.63 -16.33
C GLU A 181 10.90 -13.32 -16.22
N ARG A 182 9.86 -13.12 -17.03
CA ARG A 182 9.03 -11.92 -17.01
C ARG A 182 8.15 -11.85 -15.79
N LEU A 183 7.62 -13.00 -15.36
CA LEU A 183 6.89 -13.10 -14.08
C LEU A 183 7.79 -12.75 -12.91
N LEU A 184 8.97 -13.38 -12.85
CA LEU A 184 9.92 -13.14 -11.75
C LEU A 184 10.38 -11.68 -11.71
N ALA A 185 10.66 -11.07 -12.86
CA ALA A 185 11.04 -9.66 -12.93
C ALA A 185 9.95 -8.73 -12.38
N HIS A 186 8.68 -8.97 -12.73
CA HIS A 186 7.54 -8.19 -12.20
C HIS A 186 7.34 -8.38 -10.69
N LEU A 187 7.46 -9.61 -10.21
CA LEU A 187 7.31 -9.91 -8.78
C LEU A 187 8.47 -9.36 -7.95
N ASP A 188 9.70 -9.38 -8.49
CA ASP A 188 10.87 -8.76 -7.85
C ASP A 188 10.71 -7.23 -7.77
N TYR A 189 10.21 -6.61 -8.84
CA TYR A 189 9.86 -5.18 -8.84
C TYR A 189 8.84 -4.86 -7.74
N ALA A 190 7.72 -5.60 -7.67
CA ALA A 190 6.69 -5.39 -6.67
C ALA A 190 7.22 -5.52 -5.23
N CYS A 191 8.11 -6.50 -4.99
CA CYS A 191 8.75 -6.66 -3.68
C CYS A 191 9.69 -5.50 -3.35
N ARG A 192 10.48 -5.01 -4.31
CA ARG A 192 11.38 -3.88 -4.09
C ARG A 192 10.63 -2.58 -3.85
N ASP A 193 9.54 -2.38 -4.55
CA ASP A 193 8.67 -1.21 -4.41
C ASP A 193 8.04 -1.13 -3.02
N ASP A 194 7.36 -2.20 -2.58
CA ASP A 194 6.64 -2.21 -1.29
C ASP A 194 7.55 -2.46 -0.08
N TYR A 195 8.62 -3.26 -0.23
CA TYR A 195 9.41 -3.76 0.92
C TYR A 195 10.90 -3.36 0.88
N GLY A 196 11.36 -2.72 -0.18
CA GLY A 196 12.78 -2.37 -0.34
C GLY A 196 13.72 -3.58 -0.49
N ALA A 197 13.18 -4.78 -0.75
CA ALA A 197 13.94 -6.02 -0.83
C ALA A 197 13.37 -6.93 -1.94
N GLY A 198 14.24 -7.73 -2.58
CA GLY A 198 13.85 -8.62 -3.67
C GLY A 198 13.33 -9.99 -3.21
N LEU A 199 12.94 -10.82 -4.19
CA LEU A 199 12.36 -12.16 -3.99
C LEU A 199 13.15 -13.09 -3.08
N ALA A 200 14.49 -12.99 -3.08
CA ALA A 200 15.36 -13.84 -2.29
C ALA A 200 15.36 -13.52 -0.79
N THR A 201 14.80 -12.38 -0.40
CA THR A 201 14.81 -11.87 0.98
C THR A 201 13.42 -11.69 1.55
N VAL A 202 12.46 -11.26 0.72
CA VAL A 202 11.05 -11.09 1.12
C VAL A 202 10.42 -12.45 1.37
N SER A 203 9.63 -12.59 2.45
CA SER A 203 8.91 -13.83 2.73
C SER A 203 7.81 -14.08 1.69
N ALA A 204 7.46 -15.35 1.48
CA ALA A 204 6.37 -15.70 0.57
C ALA A 204 5.04 -15.09 1.03
N TRP A 205 4.80 -15.01 2.35
CA TRP A 205 3.62 -14.33 2.87
C TRP A 205 3.56 -12.87 2.42
N ALA A 206 4.65 -12.11 2.55
CA ALA A 206 4.67 -10.69 2.17
C ALA A 206 4.49 -10.51 0.65
N GLY A 207 5.20 -11.29 -0.17
CA GLY A 207 5.06 -11.25 -1.63
C GLY A 207 3.66 -11.59 -2.12
N ILE A 208 3.00 -12.58 -1.50
CA ILE A 208 1.61 -12.96 -1.81
C ILE A 208 0.65 -11.89 -1.27
N HIS A 209 0.89 -11.35 -0.07
CA HIS A 209 0.07 -10.31 0.55
C HIS A 209 -0.08 -9.08 -0.36
N TYR A 210 0.97 -8.70 -1.08
CA TYR A 210 0.92 -7.59 -2.04
C TYR A 210 -0.27 -7.70 -2.99
N PHE A 211 -0.51 -8.88 -3.54
CA PHE A 211 -1.60 -9.13 -4.48
C PHE A 211 -2.90 -9.53 -3.78
N ALA A 212 -2.83 -10.47 -2.83
CA ALA A 212 -4.00 -11.07 -2.20
C ALA A 212 -4.79 -10.13 -1.29
N SER A 213 -4.16 -9.10 -0.73
CA SER A 213 -4.84 -8.08 0.08
C SER A 213 -5.50 -6.97 -0.73
N ARG A 214 -5.28 -6.96 -2.06
CA ARG A 214 -5.82 -5.99 -3.02
C ARG A 214 -6.81 -6.70 -3.96
N HIS A 215 -6.65 -6.51 -5.27
CA HIS A 215 -7.53 -7.08 -6.29
C HIS A 215 -7.08 -8.44 -6.83
N GLY A 216 -6.05 -9.04 -6.25
CA GLY A 216 -5.42 -10.25 -6.78
C GLY A 216 -4.39 -9.92 -7.87
N PHE A 217 -4.00 -10.96 -8.63
CA PHE A 217 -3.12 -10.83 -9.78
C PHE A 217 -3.92 -11.12 -11.05
N HIS A 218 -3.90 -10.19 -11.98
CA HIS A 218 -4.61 -10.28 -13.25
C HIS A 218 -3.61 -10.14 -14.40
N ALA A 219 -3.71 -11.03 -15.42
CA ALA A 219 -2.89 -11.06 -16.61
C ALA A 219 -3.72 -10.87 -17.87
#